data_31fb48d97347b3047ed0ef2bb3afcf20
#
_entry.id   31fb48d97347b3047ed0ef2bb3afcf20
#
_cell.length_a   1.000
_cell.length_b   1.000
_cell.length_c   1.000
_cell.angle_alpha   90.00
_cell.angle_beta   90.00
_cell.angle_gamma   90.00
#
_symmetry.space_group_name_H-M   'P 1'
#
loop_
_entity.id
_entity.type
_entity.pdbx_description
1 polymer ?
#
loop_
_entity_poly.entity_id
_entity_poly.type
_entity_poly.pdbx_seq_one_letter_code
_entity_poly.pdbx_strand_id
1 'polypeptide(L)'
;MSSERLIIPEDLIGKSSKEFIVWLAKENPQIAKFNFHFYEYRMPNPADFKEKIATPKEDLIIIERSELSKDKLENLLDCGYAQGLLLALNSNLLLKDGRVGQIPMMDFSCEINRKNEGLIKRLMKEINLPGFLIVSGNSYHTVSKELFIDNQRGWEKFLGKCLLSNLADYRYIGHCLDKGYSSLRISNSEKGNEPRIVDVIL
;
A
#
# COMPACT_ATOMS: atom_id res chain seq x y z
N MET A 1 -23.50 10.13 -16.95
CA MET A 1 -22.26 10.71 -16.39
C MET A 1 -21.12 9.99 -17.07
N SER A 2 -20.39 10.67 -17.94
CA SER A 2 -19.24 10.10 -18.67
C SER A 2 -18.12 9.82 -17.65
N SER A 3 -17.75 8.54 -17.51
CA SER A 3 -16.53 8.18 -16.79
C SER A 3 -15.36 8.71 -17.62
N GLU A 4 -14.83 9.86 -17.26
CA GLU A 4 -13.50 10.23 -17.71
C GLU A 4 -12.57 9.09 -17.28
N ARG A 5 -12.07 8.33 -18.24
CA ARG A 5 -11.01 7.35 -17.99
C ARG A 5 -9.80 8.15 -17.51
N LEU A 6 -9.56 8.14 -16.21
CA LEU A 6 -8.34 8.67 -15.64
C LEU A 6 -7.16 7.98 -16.35
N ILE A 7 -6.43 8.77 -17.14
CA ILE A 7 -5.21 8.33 -17.79
C ILE A 7 -4.19 8.08 -16.68
N ILE A 8 -3.82 6.83 -16.46
CA ILE A 8 -2.73 6.51 -15.55
C ILE A 8 -1.44 6.82 -16.31
N PRO A 9 -0.57 7.71 -15.81
CA PRO A 9 0.62 8.10 -16.54
C PRO A 9 1.59 6.93 -16.64
N GLU A 10 1.95 6.51 -17.84
CA GLU A 10 2.99 5.50 -18.08
C GLU A 10 4.37 5.98 -17.58
N ASP A 11 4.55 7.30 -17.44
CA ASP A 11 5.75 7.93 -16.90
C ASP A 11 6.02 7.62 -15.41
N LEU A 12 5.08 7.00 -14.71
CA LEU A 12 5.28 6.48 -13.35
C LEU A 12 5.98 5.11 -13.32
N ILE A 13 6.05 4.38 -14.43
CA ILE A 13 6.76 3.11 -14.48
C ILE A 13 8.25 3.33 -14.20
N GLY A 14 8.81 2.56 -13.29
CA GLY A 14 10.18 2.69 -12.80
C GLY A 14 10.36 3.70 -11.66
N LYS A 15 9.33 4.50 -11.34
CA LYS A 15 9.35 5.43 -10.22
C LYS A 15 9.23 4.72 -8.89
N SER A 16 9.77 5.36 -7.86
CA SER A 16 9.75 4.87 -6.49
C SER A 16 8.38 5.06 -5.83
N SER A 17 8.19 4.41 -4.69
CA SER A 17 7.00 4.58 -3.86
C SER A 17 6.76 6.02 -3.42
N LYS A 18 7.81 6.82 -3.21
CA LYS A 18 7.68 8.25 -2.84
C LYS A 18 7.02 9.05 -3.95
N GLU A 19 7.51 8.88 -5.18
CA GLU A 19 6.97 9.57 -6.36
C GLU A 19 5.51 9.16 -6.62
N PHE A 20 5.21 7.88 -6.42
CA PHE A 20 3.84 7.38 -6.49
C PHE A 20 2.91 8.03 -5.46
N ILE A 21 3.34 8.14 -4.19
CA ILE A 21 2.51 8.72 -3.12
C ILE A 21 2.24 10.21 -3.38
N VAL A 22 3.24 10.95 -3.84
CA VAL A 22 3.08 12.36 -4.23
C VAL A 22 2.11 12.48 -5.40
N TRP A 23 2.20 11.61 -6.39
CA TRP A 23 1.25 11.56 -7.50
C TRP A 23 -0.17 11.22 -7.00
N LEU A 24 -0.33 10.20 -6.14
CA LEU A 24 -1.62 9.81 -5.57
C LEU A 24 -2.29 10.99 -4.84
N ALA A 25 -1.51 11.76 -4.08
CA ALA A 25 -2.00 12.97 -3.40
C ALA A 25 -2.44 14.06 -4.39
N LYS A 26 -1.76 14.20 -5.50
CA LYS A 26 -2.10 15.16 -6.56
C LYS A 26 -3.41 14.78 -7.25
N GLU A 27 -3.55 13.52 -7.63
CA GLU A 27 -4.71 13.01 -8.36
C GLU A 27 -5.99 12.85 -7.48
N ASN A 28 -5.82 12.87 -6.16
CA ASN A 28 -6.93 12.74 -5.20
C ASN A 28 -7.09 14.00 -4.35
N PRO A 29 -7.54 15.13 -4.93
CA PRO A 29 -7.66 16.40 -4.21
C PRO A 29 -8.66 16.38 -3.05
N GLN A 30 -9.55 15.37 -2.99
CA GLN A 30 -10.49 15.14 -1.90
C GLN A 30 -9.82 14.63 -0.62
N ILE A 31 -8.60 14.06 -0.68
CA ILE A 31 -7.86 13.63 0.50
C ILE A 31 -7.40 14.87 1.27
N ALA A 32 -7.63 14.88 2.58
CA ALA A 32 -7.08 15.89 3.49
C ALA A 32 -5.77 15.41 4.10
N LYS A 33 -5.75 14.15 4.59
CA LYS A 33 -4.61 13.61 5.35
C LYS A 33 -4.26 12.20 4.92
N PHE A 34 -2.97 11.91 4.92
CA PHE A 34 -2.39 10.59 4.77
C PHE A 34 -1.85 10.09 6.11
N ASN A 35 -2.01 8.79 6.35
CA ASN A 35 -1.53 8.12 7.54
C ASN A 35 -0.32 7.25 7.19
N PHE A 36 0.73 7.38 7.97
CA PHE A 36 1.93 6.56 7.90
C PHE A 36 2.24 6.02 9.28
N HIS A 37 3.12 5.03 9.36
CA HIS A 37 3.69 4.59 10.63
C HIS A 37 5.10 4.07 10.44
N PHE A 38 5.91 4.17 11.49
CA PHE A 38 7.17 3.46 11.60
C PHE A 38 6.93 2.09 12.21
N TYR A 39 7.68 1.10 11.75
CA TYR A 39 7.66 -0.24 12.31
C TYR A 39 9.05 -0.89 12.24
N GLU A 40 9.33 -1.77 13.19
CA GLU A 40 10.50 -2.62 13.17
C GLU A 40 10.22 -3.86 12.31
N TYR A 41 11.10 -4.11 11.34
CA TYR A 41 10.99 -5.36 10.58
C TYR A 41 11.61 -6.49 11.40
N ARG A 42 10.79 -7.43 11.84
CA ARG A 42 11.25 -8.66 12.48
C ARG A 42 11.01 -9.84 11.55
N MET A 43 12.07 -10.60 11.25
CA MET A 43 11.90 -11.90 10.59
C MET A 43 11.02 -12.78 11.48
N PRO A 44 9.94 -13.38 10.95
CA PRO A 44 9.14 -14.29 11.73
C PRO A 44 9.99 -15.50 12.10
N ASN A 45 10.30 -15.66 13.40
CA ASN A 45 10.80 -16.91 13.92
C ASN A 45 9.61 -17.87 14.11
N PRO A 46 9.59 -19.06 13.50
CA PRO A 46 8.50 -20.00 13.68
C PRO A 46 8.19 -20.36 15.15
N ALA A 47 9.19 -20.23 16.04
CA ALA A 47 9.03 -20.48 17.47
C ALA A 47 8.26 -19.36 18.22
N ASP A 48 8.16 -18.14 17.65
CA ASP A 48 7.63 -16.96 18.33
C ASP A 48 6.15 -16.70 18.02
N PHE A 49 5.38 -17.71 17.74
CA PHE A 49 3.97 -17.57 17.35
C PHE A 49 3.12 -16.80 18.38
N LYS A 50 3.49 -16.85 19.66
CA LYS A 50 2.78 -16.14 20.74
C LYS A 50 3.12 -14.65 20.84
N GLU A 51 4.32 -14.21 20.42
CA GLU A 51 4.72 -12.80 20.48
C GLU A 51 4.26 -11.99 19.24
N LYS A 52 3.88 -12.67 18.17
CA LYS A 52 3.46 -12.02 16.90
C LYS A 52 2.11 -11.30 16.98
N ILE A 53 1.34 -11.51 18.03
CA ILE A 53 0.05 -10.84 18.27
C ILE A 53 0.24 -9.50 18.97
N ALA A 54 1.37 -9.27 19.63
CA ALA A 54 1.70 -7.95 20.16
C ALA A 54 2.12 -7.04 19.02
N THR A 55 1.20 -6.26 18.52
CA THR A 55 1.50 -5.13 17.62
C THR A 55 2.49 -4.22 18.32
N PRO A 56 3.70 -3.98 17.78
CA PRO A 56 4.57 -2.93 18.29
C PRO A 56 3.74 -1.64 18.34
N LYS A 57 4.02 -0.76 19.32
CA LYS A 57 3.47 0.60 19.29
C LYS A 57 3.86 1.21 17.94
N GLU A 58 2.92 1.28 17.05
CA GLU A 58 3.09 1.96 15.77
C GLU A 58 2.94 3.44 16.04
N ASP A 59 4.01 4.21 15.90
CA ASP A 59 3.92 5.66 15.98
C ASP A 59 3.21 6.17 14.72
N LEU A 60 1.94 6.50 14.87
CA LEU A 60 1.11 7.03 13.79
C LEU A 60 1.62 8.42 13.40
N ILE A 61 1.95 8.59 12.13
CA ILE A 61 2.36 9.84 11.52
C ILE A 61 1.25 10.30 10.60
N ILE A 62 0.71 11.48 10.86
CA ILE A 62 -0.33 12.09 10.03
C ILE A 62 0.28 13.25 9.25
N ILE A 63 0.14 13.22 7.93
CA ILE A 63 0.64 14.28 7.03
C ILE A 63 -0.55 14.89 6.29
N GLU A 64 -0.67 16.21 6.37
CA GLU A 64 -1.62 16.94 5.54
C GLU A 64 -1.24 16.78 4.06
N ARG A 65 -2.24 16.58 3.20
CA ARG A 65 -2.00 16.43 1.75
C ARG A 65 -1.18 17.58 1.15
N SER A 66 -1.39 18.80 1.63
CA SER A 66 -0.68 20.00 1.18
C SER A 66 0.81 20.02 1.53
N GLU A 67 1.21 19.28 2.57
CA GLU A 67 2.60 19.16 3.04
C GLU A 67 3.32 17.94 2.42
N LEU A 68 2.55 17.08 1.74
CA LEU A 68 3.09 15.84 1.20
C LEU A 68 3.93 16.12 -0.05
N SER A 69 5.23 16.01 0.10
CA SER A 69 6.23 16.19 -0.95
C SER A 69 7.25 15.07 -0.91
N LYS A 70 8.05 14.97 -1.98
CA LYS A 70 9.16 14.00 -2.03
C LYS A 70 10.14 14.24 -0.89
N ASP A 71 10.54 15.51 -0.66
CA ASP A 71 11.48 15.89 0.40
C ASP A 71 10.93 15.56 1.79
N LYS A 72 9.63 15.76 2.03
CA LYS A 72 9.00 15.38 3.29
C LYS A 72 9.08 13.87 3.53
N LEU A 73 8.83 13.06 2.50
CA LEU A 73 8.93 11.61 2.59
C LEU A 73 10.38 11.15 2.76
N GLU A 74 11.35 11.77 2.09
CA GLU A 74 12.78 11.51 2.28
C GLU A 74 13.23 11.79 3.71
N ASN A 75 12.86 12.96 4.26
CA ASN A 75 13.17 13.28 5.65
C ASN A 75 12.57 12.27 6.65
N LEU A 76 11.36 11.76 6.40
CA LEU A 76 10.77 10.70 7.24
C LEU A 76 11.54 9.39 7.10
N LEU A 77 11.94 9.02 5.89
CA LEU A 77 12.74 7.80 5.66
C LEU A 77 14.08 7.88 6.40
N ASP A 78 14.75 9.02 6.33
CA ASP A 78 16.04 9.24 7.02
C ASP A 78 15.87 9.15 8.54
N CYS A 79 14.79 9.74 9.09
CA CYS A 79 14.46 9.60 10.51
C CYS A 79 14.22 8.13 10.91
N GLY A 80 13.51 7.36 10.07
CA GLY A 80 13.29 5.94 10.30
C GLY A 80 14.57 5.13 10.27
N TYR A 81 15.40 5.34 9.25
CA TYR A 81 16.68 4.64 9.10
C TYR A 81 17.62 4.90 10.26
N ALA A 82 17.69 6.13 10.76
CA ALA A 82 18.50 6.47 11.93
C ALA A 82 18.09 5.70 13.20
N GLN A 83 16.87 5.17 13.24
CA GLN A 83 16.31 4.39 14.35
C GLN A 83 16.19 2.89 14.03
N GLY A 84 16.62 2.44 12.86
CA GLY A 84 16.45 1.05 12.41
C GLY A 84 14.99 0.69 12.07
N LEU A 85 14.13 1.70 11.80
CA LEU A 85 12.72 1.53 11.52
C LEU A 85 12.43 1.64 10.01
N LEU A 86 11.40 0.96 9.59
CA LEU A 86 10.85 1.06 8.24
C LEU A 86 9.59 1.94 8.25
N LEU A 87 9.36 2.65 7.14
CA LEU A 87 8.18 3.49 6.95
C LEU A 87 7.16 2.76 6.08
N ALA A 88 5.90 2.77 6.51
CA ALA A 88 4.75 2.26 5.75
C ALA A 88 3.68 3.34 5.54
N LEU A 89 3.03 3.28 4.38
CA LEU A 89 1.80 4.00 4.08
C LEU A 89 0.61 3.16 4.53
N ASN A 90 -0.33 3.75 5.27
CA ASN A 90 -1.59 3.13 5.65
C ASN A 90 -2.67 3.42 4.60
N SER A 91 -3.58 2.47 4.40
CA SER A 91 -4.68 2.64 3.45
C SER A 91 -5.75 3.62 3.92
N ASN A 92 -5.94 3.76 5.23
CA ASN A 92 -6.93 4.65 5.80
C ASN A 92 -6.52 6.11 5.65
N LEU A 93 -7.45 6.93 5.15
CA LEU A 93 -7.27 8.34 4.85
C LEU A 93 -8.37 9.17 5.49
N LEU A 94 -8.07 10.42 5.79
CA LEU A 94 -9.11 11.41 6.11
C LEU A 94 -9.39 12.25 4.86
N LEU A 95 -10.66 12.37 4.50
CA LEU A 95 -11.12 13.22 3.41
C LEU A 95 -11.46 14.63 3.92
N LYS A 96 -11.52 15.60 3.02
CA LYS A 96 -11.82 17.01 3.34
C LYS A 96 -13.21 17.24 3.94
N ASP A 97 -14.14 16.36 3.62
CA ASP A 97 -15.51 16.39 4.16
C ASP A 97 -15.66 15.63 5.49
N GLY A 98 -14.55 15.18 6.06
CA GLY A 98 -14.50 14.47 7.34
C GLY A 98 -14.75 12.96 7.25
N ARG A 99 -15.06 12.43 6.07
CA ARG A 99 -15.23 10.98 5.87
C ARG A 99 -13.90 10.24 5.88
N VAL A 100 -13.95 8.95 6.15
CA VAL A 100 -12.81 8.06 6.05
C VAL A 100 -12.80 7.36 4.69
N GLY A 101 -11.67 7.40 4.03
CA GLY A 101 -11.41 6.65 2.81
C GLY A 101 -10.40 5.53 3.05
N GLN A 102 -10.43 4.52 2.19
CA GLN A 102 -9.43 3.44 2.16
C GLN A 102 -8.85 3.33 0.76
N ILE A 103 -7.53 3.32 0.63
CA ILE A 103 -6.83 2.96 -0.60
C ILE A 103 -6.80 1.43 -0.67
N PRO A 104 -7.37 0.77 -1.70
CA PRO A 104 -7.19 -0.66 -1.88
C PRO A 104 -5.72 -0.99 -2.12
N MET A 105 -5.11 -1.69 -1.16
CA MET A 105 -3.72 -2.10 -1.16
C MET A 105 -3.61 -3.60 -0.85
N MET A 106 -2.69 -4.30 -1.54
CA MET A 106 -2.45 -5.71 -1.30
C MET A 106 -0.97 -6.05 -1.37
N ASP A 107 -0.52 -6.90 -0.44
CA ASP A 107 0.76 -7.59 -0.46
C ASP A 107 0.56 -9.02 -0.99
N PHE A 108 1.36 -9.39 -1.99
CA PHE A 108 1.35 -10.72 -2.59
C PHE A 108 2.58 -11.50 -2.16
N SER A 109 2.41 -12.77 -1.83
CA SER A 109 3.49 -13.67 -1.39
C SER A 109 4.04 -14.55 -2.51
N CYS A 110 3.98 -14.09 -3.76
CA CYS A 110 4.43 -14.82 -4.92
C CYS A 110 5.74 -14.28 -5.47
N GLU A 111 6.51 -15.14 -6.12
CA GLU A 111 7.78 -14.78 -6.78
C GLU A 111 7.61 -13.77 -7.90
N ILE A 112 8.63 -12.94 -8.11
CA ILE A 112 8.68 -11.97 -9.20
C ILE A 112 8.96 -12.70 -10.52
N ASN A 113 7.90 -12.85 -11.32
CA ASN A 113 7.99 -13.40 -12.68
C ASN A 113 6.76 -12.99 -13.51
N ARG A 114 6.87 -13.06 -14.83
CA ARG A 114 5.80 -12.66 -15.78
C ARG A 114 4.49 -13.41 -15.59
N LYS A 115 4.53 -14.67 -15.15
CA LYS A 115 3.32 -15.47 -14.91
C LYS A 115 2.52 -14.90 -13.75
N ASN A 116 3.18 -14.67 -12.61
CA ASN A 116 2.54 -14.13 -11.41
C ASN A 116 2.07 -12.69 -11.62
N GLU A 117 2.86 -11.88 -12.32
CA GLU A 117 2.44 -10.53 -12.75
C GLU A 117 1.13 -10.60 -13.56
N GLY A 118 1.05 -11.47 -14.57
CA GLY A 118 -0.16 -11.65 -15.36
C GLY A 118 -1.37 -12.10 -14.54
N LEU A 119 -1.16 -12.98 -13.54
CA LEU A 119 -2.21 -13.45 -12.65
C LEU A 119 -2.72 -12.33 -11.72
N ILE A 120 -1.82 -11.53 -11.14
CA ILE A 120 -2.19 -10.39 -10.31
C ILE A 120 -2.98 -9.36 -11.13
N LYS A 121 -2.50 -8.99 -12.32
CA LYS A 121 -3.20 -8.05 -13.20
C LYS A 121 -4.59 -8.53 -13.57
N ARG A 122 -4.75 -9.85 -13.85
CA ARG A 122 -6.06 -10.45 -14.11
C ARG A 122 -6.97 -10.34 -12.89
N LEU A 123 -6.49 -10.72 -11.71
CA LEU A 123 -7.24 -10.60 -10.45
C LEU A 123 -7.75 -9.17 -10.24
N MET A 124 -6.87 -8.18 -10.35
CA MET A 124 -7.22 -6.77 -10.14
C MET A 124 -8.26 -6.27 -11.17
N LYS A 125 -8.16 -6.73 -12.44
CA LYS A 125 -9.19 -6.47 -13.47
C LYS A 125 -10.54 -7.12 -13.13
N GLU A 126 -10.55 -8.38 -12.70
CA GLU A 126 -11.77 -9.09 -12.33
C GLU A 126 -12.50 -8.45 -11.15
N ILE A 127 -11.77 -7.83 -10.23
CA ILE A 127 -12.36 -7.06 -9.12
C ILE A 127 -12.62 -5.59 -9.46
N ASN A 128 -12.30 -5.17 -10.68
CA ASN A 128 -12.48 -3.82 -11.20
C ASN A 128 -11.78 -2.75 -10.37
N LEU A 129 -10.51 -3.00 -10.01
CA LEU A 129 -9.66 -2.07 -9.26
C LEU A 129 -8.41 -1.72 -10.07
N PRO A 130 -8.48 -0.70 -10.93
CA PRO A 130 -7.32 -0.20 -11.65
C PRO A 130 -6.31 0.43 -10.69
N GLY A 131 -5.03 0.35 -11.04
CA GLY A 131 -3.98 0.86 -10.17
C GLY A 131 -2.59 0.52 -10.66
N PHE A 132 -1.70 0.27 -9.72
CA PHE A 132 -0.29 0.02 -9.99
C PHE A 132 0.15 -1.33 -9.44
N LEU A 133 1.00 -1.99 -10.20
CA LEU A 133 1.79 -3.13 -9.76
C LEU A 133 3.17 -2.63 -9.34
N ILE A 134 3.57 -2.97 -8.13
CA ILE A 134 4.79 -2.50 -7.49
C ILE A 134 5.63 -3.70 -7.10
N VAL A 135 6.90 -3.72 -7.45
CA VAL A 135 7.87 -4.69 -6.91
C VAL A 135 8.37 -4.17 -5.56
N SER A 136 8.28 -5.03 -4.54
CA SER A 136 8.72 -4.73 -3.17
C SER A 136 9.53 -5.90 -2.59
N GLY A 137 10.84 -5.78 -2.60
CA GLY A 137 11.72 -6.88 -2.21
C GLY A 137 11.60 -8.06 -3.17
N ASN A 138 11.12 -9.21 -2.69
CA ASN A 138 11.01 -10.45 -3.46
C ASN A 138 9.59 -10.76 -3.95
N SER A 139 8.65 -9.82 -3.81
CA SER A 139 7.24 -10.02 -4.13
C SER A 139 6.62 -8.77 -4.76
N TYR A 140 5.31 -8.81 -4.94
CA TYR A 140 4.55 -7.71 -5.51
C TYR A 140 3.62 -7.06 -4.47
N HIS A 141 3.43 -5.75 -4.62
CA HIS A 141 2.31 -5.03 -4.04
C HIS A 141 1.37 -4.53 -5.15
N THR A 142 0.11 -4.31 -4.83
CA THR A 142 -0.78 -3.49 -5.66
C THR A 142 -1.34 -2.34 -4.84
N VAL A 143 -1.52 -1.20 -5.48
CA VAL A 143 -2.16 -0.02 -4.90
C VAL A 143 -3.12 0.53 -5.94
N SER A 144 -4.40 0.61 -5.60
CA SER A 144 -5.40 1.19 -6.49
C SER A 144 -5.35 2.71 -6.45
N LYS A 145 -5.71 3.34 -7.57
CA LYS A 145 -5.98 4.78 -7.63
C LYS A 145 -7.36 5.16 -7.10
N GLU A 146 -8.27 4.20 -7.01
CA GLU A 146 -9.62 4.40 -6.53
C GLU A 146 -9.67 4.25 -5.01
N LEU A 147 -10.62 4.94 -4.39
CA LEU A 147 -10.82 4.91 -2.95
C LEU A 147 -12.12 4.19 -2.60
N PHE A 148 -12.13 3.38 -1.57
CA PHE A 148 -13.35 2.99 -0.87
C PHE A 148 -13.68 4.10 0.14
N ILE A 149 -14.75 4.86 -0.10
CA ILE A 149 -15.20 5.94 0.78
C ILE A 149 -16.43 5.46 1.54
N ASP A 150 -16.38 5.50 2.87
CA ASP A 150 -17.42 4.98 3.78
C ASP A 150 -17.90 3.56 3.37
N ASN A 151 -17.01 2.77 2.81
CA ASN A 151 -17.32 1.47 2.23
C ASN A 151 -16.42 0.36 2.81
N GLN A 152 -16.48 0.20 4.14
CA GLN A 152 -15.76 -0.85 4.85
C GLN A 152 -16.05 -2.24 4.28
N ARG A 153 -17.31 -2.52 3.97
CA ARG A 153 -17.72 -3.81 3.37
C ARG A 153 -17.11 -4.04 1.97
N GLY A 154 -16.94 -2.97 1.17
CA GLY A 154 -16.26 -3.04 -0.13
C GLY A 154 -14.81 -3.42 0.03
N TRP A 155 -14.13 -2.80 0.99
CA TRP A 155 -12.75 -3.09 1.33
C TRP A 155 -12.55 -4.52 1.86
N GLU A 156 -13.42 -5.00 2.78
CA GLU A 156 -13.39 -6.37 3.27
C GLU A 156 -13.63 -7.40 2.13
N LYS A 157 -14.56 -7.12 1.22
CA LYS A 157 -14.78 -7.96 0.03
C LYS A 157 -13.56 -8.00 -0.88
N PHE A 158 -12.87 -6.88 -1.04
CA PHE A 158 -11.61 -6.83 -1.78
C PHE A 158 -10.55 -7.75 -1.14
N LEU A 159 -10.32 -7.66 0.17
CA LEU A 159 -9.41 -8.55 0.89
C LEU A 159 -9.80 -10.02 0.72
N GLY A 160 -11.09 -10.33 0.84
CA GLY A 160 -11.61 -11.69 0.66
C GLY A 160 -11.37 -12.26 -0.74
N LYS A 161 -11.57 -11.47 -1.79
CA LYS A 161 -11.26 -11.88 -3.17
C LYS A 161 -9.77 -12.12 -3.39
N CYS A 162 -8.92 -11.27 -2.83
CA CYS A 162 -7.49 -11.44 -2.87
C CYS A 162 -7.04 -12.71 -2.13
N LEU A 163 -7.63 -12.99 -0.96
CA LEU A 163 -7.36 -14.21 -0.20
C LEU A 163 -7.66 -15.48 -1.01
N LEU A 164 -8.79 -15.50 -1.72
CA LEU A 164 -9.22 -16.64 -2.54
C LEU A 164 -8.34 -16.85 -3.78
N SER A 165 -7.52 -15.88 -4.16
CA SER A 165 -6.63 -15.99 -5.33
C SER A 165 -5.41 -16.91 -5.11
N ASN A 166 -5.09 -17.24 -3.87
CA ASN A 166 -3.86 -17.92 -3.45
C ASN A 166 -2.54 -17.20 -3.83
N LEU A 167 -2.62 -15.92 -4.23
CA LEU A 167 -1.45 -15.08 -4.56
C LEU A 167 -1.11 -14.13 -3.41
N ALA A 168 -2.13 -13.66 -2.70
CA ALA A 168 -1.99 -12.71 -1.61
C ALA A 168 -1.38 -13.36 -0.36
N ASP A 169 -0.62 -12.56 0.42
CA ASP A 169 -0.15 -13.02 1.73
C ASP A 169 -1.35 -13.08 2.71
N TYR A 170 -1.74 -14.28 3.10
CA TYR A 170 -2.87 -14.49 4.02
C TYR A 170 -2.62 -13.88 5.42
N ARG A 171 -1.36 -13.78 5.85
CA ARG A 171 -0.99 -13.16 7.13
C ARG A 171 -1.20 -11.64 7.05
N TYR A 172 -0.81 -11.05 5.91
CA TYR A 172 -1.08 -9.64 5.65
C TYR A 172 -2.58 -9.34 5.69
N ILE A 173 -3.40 -10.17 5.05
CA ILE A 173 -4.87 -10.02 5.08
C ILE A 173 -5.40 -10.13 6.50
N GLY A 174 -4.91 -11.11 7.29
CA GLY A 174 -5.27 -11.24 8.70
C GLY A 174 -4.98 -9.97 9.50
N HIS A 175 -3.80 -9.38 9.34
CA HIS A 175 -3.45 -8.11 9.98
C HIS A 175 -4.32 -6.94 9.49
N CYS A 176 -4.65 -6.89 8.20
CA CYS A 176 -5.54 -5.85 7.67
C CYS A 176 -6.93 -5.91 8.32
N LEU A 177 -7.49 -7.11 8.45
CA LEU A 177 -8.81 -7.30 9.07
C LEU A 177 -8.80 -6.97 10.57
N ASP A 178 -7.73 -7.33 11.29
CA ASP A 178 -7.56 -7.02 12.71
C ASP A 178 -7.44 -5.51 12.97
N LYS A 179 -6.64 -4.81 12.16
CA LYS A 179 -6.40 -3.37 12.29
C LYS A 179 -7.50 -2.50 11.68
N GLY A 180 -8.29 -3.03 10.76
CA GLY A 180 -9.27 -2.27 9.97
C GLY A 180 -8.67 -1.43 8.84
N TYR A 181 -7.38 -1.60 8.52
CA TYR A 181 -6.69 -0.95 7.40
C TYR A 181 -5.52 -1.80 6.90
N SER A 182 -5.09 -1.53 5.68
CA SER A 182 -3.90 -2.12 5.06
C SER A 182 -2.68 -1.21 5.27
N SER A 183 -1.47 -1.79 5.25
CA SER A 183 -0.23 -1.01 5.30
C SER A 183 0.81 -1.61 4.36
N LEU A 184 1.43 -0.78 3.53
CA LEU A 184 2.49 -1.21 2.63
C LEU A 184 3.77 -0.43 2.88
N ARG A 185 4.88 -1.16 2.92
CA ARG A 185 6.22 -0.60 3.04
C ARG A 185 6.54 0.33 1.86
N ILE A 186 7.12 1.47 2.18
CA ILE A 186 7.61 2.45 1.20
C ILE A 186 9.10 2.71 1.30
N SER A 187 9.74 2.21 2.34
CA SER A 187 11.19 2.34 2.60
C SER A 187 11.99 1.20 1.99
N ASN A 188 13.30 1.39 1.87
CA ASN A 188 14.23 0.28 1.67
C ASN A 188 14.19 -0.67 2.87
N SER A 189 14.61 -1.90 2.67
CA SER A 189 14.80 -2.88 3.74
C SER A 189 15.95 -3.80 3.41
N GLU A 190 16.40 -4.58 4.38
CA GLU A 190 17.41 -5.63 4.17
C GLU A 190 16.99 -6.65 3.10
N LYS A 191 15.69 -6.81 2.85
CA LYS A 191 15.14 -7.71 1.82
C LYS A 191 15.19 -7.17 0.40
N GLY A 192 15.52 -5.89 0.21
CA GLY A 192 15.54 -5.31 -1.12
C GLY A 192 15.40 -3.79 -1.15
N ASN A 193 15.54 -3.26 -2.33
CA ASN A 193 15.45 -1.84 -2.61
C ASN A 193 14.07 -1.25 -2.29
N GLU A 194 13.99 0.08 -2.34
CA GLU A 194 12.75 0.82 -2.29
C GLU A 194 11.71 0.26 -3.27
N PRO A 195 10.46 0.10 -2.86
CA PRO A 195 9.40 -0.38 -3.75
C PRO A 195 9.28 0.50 -4.99
N ARG A 196 9.13 -0.13 -6.17
CA ARG A 196 9.05 0.56 -7.47
C ARG A 196 7.88 0.08 -8.30
N ILE A 197 7.25 1.01 -9.00
CA ILE A 197 6.20 0.70 -9.97
C ILE A 197 6.82 -0.04 -11.16
N VAL A 198 6.28 -1.20 -11.48
CA VAL A 198 6.72 -2.01 -12.64
C VAL A 198 5.68 -2.07 -13.74
N ASP A 199 4.42 -1.85 -13.42
CA ASP A 199 3.35 -1.86 -14.42
C ASP A 199 2.09 -1.13 -13.93
N VAL A 200 1.19 -0.88 -14.87
CA VAL A 200 -0.12 -0.29 -14.68
C VAL A 200 -1.20 -1.35 -14.89
N ILE A 201 -2.19 -1.35 -14.03
CA ILE A 201 -3.38 -2.21 -14.10
C ILE A 201 -4.56 -1.35 -14.57
N LEU A 202 -5.05 -1.61 -15.77
CA LEU A 202 -6.14 -0.89 -16.42
C LEU A 202 -7.46 -1.66 -16.36
#